data_a7e78154f4b80ce5ffd405f5e150b480
#
_entry.id   a7e78154f4b80ce5ffd405f5e150b480
#
_cell.length_a   1.000
_cell.length_b   1.000
_cell.length_c   1.000
_cell.angle_alpha   90.00
_cell.angle_beta   90.00
_cell.angle_gamma   90.00
#
_symmetry.space_group_name_H-M   'P 1'
#
loop_
_entity.id
_entity.type
_entity.pdbx_description
1 polymer ?
#
loop_
_entity_poly.entity_id
_entity_poly.type
_entity_poly.pdbx_seq_one_letter_code
_entity_poly.pdbx_strand_id
1 'polypeptide(L)'
;VVEQNENIVRNRKMLNQTSREMWEASSKAFARLDNKVPYIISTGNHEYGYKRSENGMTHFPEYFPFERNTAWRDLCVSAIPNRNGVASLENAAFEFNEPTWGKILIITSEFAPRDEVLDWAKKLVASETYKDSKVIFMTHGYLNPGTPPKGGTIRDKEKYALSPMNVGTQIWEKLLYPSSNIRLLICGHTGNGNSKYEDNVGYRIDNNTSGKPIHQMMFNVQF
;
A
#
# COMPACT_ATOMS: atom_id res chain seq x y z
N VAL A 1 9.74 -0.44 8.36
CA VAL A 1 8.67 -0.33 9.37
C VAL A 1 9.01 0.78 10.31
N VAL A 2 8.12 1.74 10.46
CA VAL A 2 8.28 2.90 11.35
C VAL A 2 7.17 2.86 12.40
N GLU A 3 7.56 3.01 13.66
CA GLU A 3 6.60 3.00 14.77
C GLU A 3 6.03 4.39 15.01
N GLN A 4 4.74 4.46 15.27
CA GLN A 4 4.04 5.72 15.47
C GLN A 4 4.11 6.24 16.92
N ASN A 5 4.28 5.37 17.90
CA ASN A 5 4.26 5.76 19.30
C ASN A 5 5.66 6.24 19.77
N GLU A 6 5.78 7.52 20.07
CA GLU A 6 7.03 8.17 20.47
C GLU A 6 7.60 7.67 21.81
N ASN A 7 6.77 7.08 22.66
CA ASN A 7 7.20 6.56 23.97
C ASN A 7 7.69 5.11 23.90
N ILE A 8 7.62 4.47 22.73
CA ILE A 8 8.06 3.10 22.59
C ILE A 8 9.48 3.05 22.08
N VAL A 9 10.32 2.42 22.87
CA VAL A 9 11.68 2.04 22.49
C VAL A 9 11.67 0.54 22.19
N ARG A 10 12.02 0.15 20.98
CA ARG A 10 12.06 -1.25 20.59
C ARG A 10 13.31 -1.94 21.12
N ASN A 11 13.11 -3.05 21.80
CA ASN A 11 14.18 -3.92 22.25
C ASN A 11 14.00 -5.34 21.68
N ARG A 12 14.59 -5.60 20.53
CA ARG A 12 14.65 -6.96 19.93
C ARG A 12 16.05 -7.25 19.40
N LYS A 13 17.06 -7.12 20.25
CA LYS A 13 18.48 -7.26 19.85
C LYS A 13 18.92 -6.28 18.76
N MET A 14 18.18 -5.21 18.57
CA MET A 14 18.45 -4.13 17.60
C MET A 14 18.70 -2.83 18.35
N LEU A 15 19.17 -1.82 17.64
CA LEU A 15 19.32 -0.48 18.20
C LEU A 15 17.98 0.00 18.74
N ASN A 16 17.98 0.46 19.99
CA ASN A 16 16.80 1.11 20.57
C ASN A 16 16.60 2.44 19.86
N GLN A 17 15.44 2.62 19.24
CA GLN A 17 15.09 3.84 18.51
C GLN A 17 13.70 4.30 18.93
N THR A 18 13.54 5.60 19.07
CA THR A 18 12.22 6.24 19.18
C THR A 18 11.51 6.24 17.84
N SER A 19 10.20 6.49 17.85
CA SER A 19 9.41 6.68 16.63
C SER A 19 10.01 7.76 15.74
N ARG A 20 10.37 8.91 16.33
CA ARG A 20 11.02 10.00 15.59
C ARG A 20 12.31 9.57 14.89
N GLU A 21 13.21 8.89 15.58
CA GLU A 21 14.46 8.41 15.00
C GLU A 21 14.24 7.42 13.85
N MET A 22 13.20 6.57 13.94
CA MET A 22 12.83 5.65 12.86
C MET A 22 12.29 6.41 11.64
N TRP A 23 11.42 7.41 11.85
CA TRP A 23 10.92 8.27 10.78
C TRP A 23 12.05 9.06 10.11
N GLU A 24 12.94 9.65 10.89
CA GLU A 24 14.11 10.38 10.38
C GLU A 24 15.04 9.47 9.58
N ALA A 25 15.31 8.25 10.08
CA ALA A 25 16.16 7.29 9.39
C ALA A 25 15.55 6.87 8.04
N SER A 26 14.25 6.56 8.02
CA SER A 26 13.52 6.22 6.80
C SER A 26 13.51 7.39 5.82
N SER A 27 13.17 8.58 6.30
CA SER A 27 13.17 9.79 5.50
C SER A 27 14.54 10.06 4.88
N LYS A 28 15.62 9.95 5.67
CA LYS A 28 17.00 10.12 5.19
C LYS A 28 17.38 9.08 4.14
N ALA A 29 16.92 7.85 4.27
CA ALA A 29 17.19 6.82 3.27
C ALA A 29 16.54 7.17 1.91
N PHE A 30 15.27 7.58 1.92
CA PHE A 30 14.55 8.00 0.71
C PHE A 30 15.05 9.32 0.12
N ALA A 31 15.62 10.23 0.93
CA ALA A 31 16.21 11.48 0.45
C ALA A 31 17.30 11.30 -0.62
N ARG A 32 17.89 10.10 -0.68
CA ARG A 32 18.88 9.76 -1.73
C ARG A 32 18.24 9.63 -3.12
N LEU A 33 16.94 9.40 -3.17
CA LEU A 33 16.14 9.24 -4.39
C LEU A 33 15.43 10.55 -4.78
N ASP A 34 15.23 11.47 -3.83
CA ASP A 34 14.50 12.71 -4.05
C ASP A 34 15.06 13.49 -5.24
N ASN A 35 14.18 13.95 -6.10
CA ASN A 35 14.48 14.71 -7.32
C ASN A 35 15.35 13.96 -8.37
N LYS A 36 15.50 12.65 -8.20
CA LYS A 36 16.26 11.79 -9.14
C LYS A 36 15.35 10.77 -9.80
N VAL A 37 14.54 10.07 -8.98
CA VAL A 37 13.59 9.07 -9.47
C VAL A 37 12.29 9.19 -8.69
N PRO A 38 11.14 8.91 -9.32
CA PRO A 38 9.89 8.77 -8.59
C PRO A 38 9.95 7.47 -7.76
N TYR A 39 9.32 7.50 -6.60
CA TYR A 39 9.06 6.33 -5.79
C TYR A 39 7.66 6.42 -5.19
N ILE A 40 7.02 5.29 -4.97
CA ILE A 40 5.65 5.20 -4.44
C ILE A 40 5.72 4.40 -3.15
N ILE A 41 5.12 4.92 -2.09
CA ILE A 41 5.12 4.33 -0.75
C ILE A 41 3.69 4.08 -0.31
N SER A 42 3.41 2.90 0.24
CA SER A 42 2.17 2.59 0.97
C SER A 42 2.48 2.54 2.46
N THR A 43 1.60 3.10 3.28
CA THR A 43 1.70 2.98 4.74
C THR A 43 1.26 1.61 5.21
N GLY A 44 1.94 1.10 6.25
CA GLY A 44 1.60 -0.16 6.91
C GLY A 44 0.95 0.06 8.28
N ASN A 45 0.64 -1.04 8.95
CA ASN A 45 -0.02 -1.01 10.25
C ASN A 45 0.82 -0.36 11.37
N HIS A 46 2.14 -0.46 11.29
CA HIS A 46 3.05 0.11 12.29
C HIS A 46 3.15 1.62 12.19
N GLU A 47 2.89 2.20 11.04
CA GLU A 47 2.84 3.65 10.85
C GLU A 47 1.66 4.30 11.61
N TYR A 48 0.67 3.51 12.04
CA TYR A 48 -0.50 3.97 12.83
C TYR A 48 -0.46 3.56 14.30
N GLY A 49 0.56 2.84 14.75
CA GLY A 49 0.72 2.43 16.14
C GLY A 49 1.55 1.16 16.31
N TYR A 50 2.08 0.97 17.50
CA TYR A 50 3.07 -0.07 17.78
C TYR A 50 2.52 -1.49 17.72
N LYS A 51 1.36 -1.72 18.32
CA LYS A 51 0.80 -3.08 18.46
C LYS A 51 -0.36 -3.36 17.52
N ARG A 52 -1.31 -2.42 17.46
CA ARG A 52 -2.58 -2.62 16.76
C ARG A 52 -3.04 -1.38 16.01
N SER A 53 -2.12 -0.55 15.57
CA SER A 53 -2.44 0.74 14.94
C SER A 53 -3.26 1.65 15.88
N GLU A 54 -2.98 1.57 17.16
CA GLU A 54 -3.76 2.16 18.25
C GLU A 54 -3.85 3.67 18.24
N ASN A 55 -2.92 4.33 17.56
CA ASN A 55 -2.92 5.80 17.46
C ASN A 55 -3.91 6.31 16.40
N GLY A 56 -4.27 5.48 15.40
CA GLY A 56 -5.21 5.85 14.36
C GLY A 56 -4.76 6.97 13.42
N MET A 57 -3.54 7.48 13.59
CA MET A 57 -2.91 8.54 12.80
C MET A 57 -1.46 8.19 12.50
N THR A 58 -0.86 8.87 11.52
CA THR A 58 0.53 8.65 11.11
C THR A 58 1.26 9.97 10.89
N HIS A 59 2.56 9.98 11.11
CA HIS A 59 3.45 11.08 10.75
C HIS A 59 3.92 11.04 9.28
N PHE A 60 3.37 10.14 8.47
CA PHE A 60 3.77 10.00 7.07
C PHE A 60 3.77 11.35 6.30
N PRO A 61 2.72 12.21 6.40
CA PRO A 61 2.71 13.49 5.68
C PRO A 61 3.82 14.46 6.11
N GLU A 62 4.30 14.36 7.36
CA GLU A 62 5.37 15.23 7.89
C GLU A 62 6.73 14.89 7.28
N TYR A 63 6.98 13.59 7.04
CA TYR A 63 8.26 13.09 6.54
C TYR A 63 8.27 12.86 5.03
N PHE A 64 7.11 12.67 4.43
CA PHE A 64 6.91 12.46 2.99
C PHE A 64 5.85 13.41 2.42
N PRO A 65 6.02 14.74 2.57
CA PRO A 65 5.11 15.71 1.98
C PRO A 65 5.18 15.63 0.44
N PHE A 66 4.13 16.06 -0.22
CA PHE A 66 4.03 16.02 -1.69
C PHE A 66 5.17 16.78 -2.37
N GLU A 67 5.60 17.89 -1.80
CA GLU A 67 6.63 18.77 -2.33
C GLU A 67 8.06 18.22 -2.20
N ARG A 68 8.23 17.16 -1.42
CA ARG A 68 9.54 16.57 -1.12
C ARG A 68 10.27 16.08 -2.38
N ASN A 69 9.56 15.39 -3.28
CA ASN A 69 10.15 14.84 -4.48
C ASN A 69 9.47 15.44 -5.72
N THR A 70 10.19 16.30 -6.46
CA THR A 70 9.67 16.95 -7.66
C THR A 70 9.27 15.95 -8.74
N ALA A 71 9.86 14.74 -8.76
CA ALA A 71 9.49 13.67 -9.67
C ALA A 71 8.04 13.16 -9.47
N TRP A 72 7.41 13.43 -8.33
CA TRP A 72 5.98 13.14 -8.12
C TRP A 72 5.07 14.16 -8.80
N ARG A 73 5.52 15.40 -8.95
CA ARG A 73 4.68 16.51 -9.40
C ARG A 73 4.01 16.25 -10.75
N ASP A 74 4.78 15.67 -11.67
CA ASP A 74 4.30 15.42 -13.03
C ASP A 74 3.62 14.05 -13.17
N LEU A 75 3.75 13.18 -12.19
CA LEU A 75 3.23 11.81 -12.22
C LEU A 75 1.98 11.63 -11.36
N CYS A 76 1.84 12.36 -10.25
CA CYS A 76 0.68 12.26 -9.37
C CYS A 76 -0.52 12.95 -10.00
N VAL A 77 -1.50 12.17 -10.41
CA VAL A 77 -2.69 12.65 -11.14
C VAL A 77 -3.91 12.83 -10.25
N SER A 78 -3.94 12.20 -9.08
CA SER A 78 -5.03 12.30 -8.12
C SER A 78 -4.57 11.85 -6.74
N ALA A 79 -5.09 12.50 -5.70
CA ALA A 79 -4.93 12.07 -4.32
C ALA A 79 -6.15 12.48 -3.51
N ILE A 80 -6.42 11.76 -2.42
CA ILE A 80 -7.42 12.14 -1.42
C ILE A 80 -6.78 12.17 -0.03
N PRO A 81 -7.33 12.96 0.90
CA PRO A 81 -6.81 13.03 2.25
C PRO A 81 -6.73 11.66 2.94
N ASN A 82 -5.75 11.53 3.84
CA ASN A 82 -5.67 10.36 4.71
C ASN A 82 -6.85 10.29 5.69
N ARG A 83 -6.91 9.24 6.53
CA ARG A 83 -8.01 9.03 7.49
C ARG A 83 -8.20 10.13 8.52
N ASN A 84 -7.23 11.04 8.65
CA ASN A 84 -7.29 12.20 9.55
C ASN A 84 -7.61 13.51 8.82
N GLY A 85 -7.99 13.44 7.54
CA GLY A 85 -8.31 14.61 6.73
C GLY A 85 -7.09 15.42 6.27
N VAL A 86 -5.88 14.88 6.43
CA VAL A 86 -4.62 15.55 6.04
C VAL A 86 -4.28 15.20 4.60
N ALA A 87 -3.94 16.20 3.79
CA ALA A 87 -3.42 16.01 2.44
C ALA A 87 -2.15 15.15 2.49
N SER A 88 -2.14 14.03 1.77
CA SER A 88 -1.09 13.03 1.88
C SER A 88 -1.00 12.16 0.64
N LEU A 89 0.18 11.61 0.38
CA LEU A 89 0.41 10.60 -0.65
C LEU A 89 0.04 9.17 -0.21
N GLU A 90 -0.53 8.98 0.97
CA GLU A 90 -1.01 7.67 1.44
C GLU A 90 -2.10 7.10 0.51
N ASN A 91 -2.96 7.96 -0.03
CA ASN A 91 -4.01 7.62 -0.98
C ASN A 91 -3.78 8.44 -2.25
N ALA A 92 -2.95 7.96 -3.15
CA ALA A 92 -2.53 8.69 -4.33
C ALA A 92 -2.47 7.81 -5.58
N ALA A 93 -2.62 8.43 -6.74
CA ALA A 93 -2.54 7.77 -8.03
C ALA A 93 -1.48 8.45 -8.91
N PHE A 94 -0.67 7.63 -9.57
CA PHE A 94 0.45 8.07 -10.39
C PHE A 94 0.31 7.50 -11.80
N GLU A 95 0.48 8.34 -12.81
CA GLU A 95 0.42 7.96 -14.21
C GLU A 95 1.81 7.81 -14.81
N PHE A 96 2.02 6.73 -15.51
CA PHE A 96 3.22 6.47 -16.30
C PHE A 96 2.82 6.11 -17.73
N ASN A 97 3.61 6.57 -18.70
CA ASN A 97 3.46 6.17 -20.10
C ASN A 97 4.67 5.33 -20.51
N GLU A 98 4.42 4.06 -20.79
CA GLU A 98 5.44 3.11 -21.24
C GLU A 98 5.18 2.77 -22.72
N PRO A 99 6.19 2.85 -23.61
CA PRO A 99 6.00 2.69 -25.06
C PRO A 99 5.32 1.38 -25.49
N THR A 100 5.62 0.28 -24.78
CA THR A 100 5.10 -1.06 -25.13
C THR A 100 3.74 -1.32 -24.46
N TRP A 101 3.55 -0.86 -23.23
CA TRP A 101 2.39 -1.17 -22.41
C TRP A 101 1.33 -0.08 -22.44
N GLY A 102 1.69 1.09 -22.93
CA GLY A 102 0.84 2.27 -22.94
C GLY A 102 0.72 2.92 -21.56
N LYS A 103 -0.44 3.50 -21.29
CA LYS A 103 -0.72 4.17 -20.02
C LYS A 103 -0.86 3.18 -18.87
N ILE A 104 -0.08 3.40 -17.81
CA ILE A 104 -0.10 2.65 -16.56
C ILE A 104 -0.53 3.60 -15.45
N LEU A 105 -1.51 3.22 -14.67
CA LEU A 105 -1.94 3.94 -13.46
C LEU A 105 -1.56 3.11 -12.24
N ILE A 106 -0.76 3.67 -11.34
CA ILE A 106 -0.40 3.03 -10.06
C ILE A 106 -1.15 3.76 -8.96
N ILE A 107 -1.96 3.03 -8.21
CA ILE A 107 -2.72 3.57 -7.08
C ILE A 107 -2.16 2.97 -5.79
N THR A 108 -1.78 3.82 -4.84
CA THR A 108 -1.45 3.42 -3.47
C THR A 108 -2.59 3.77 -2.53
N SER A 109 -2.77 2.96 -1.50
CA SER A 109 -3.75 3.21 -0.44
C SER A 109 -3.14 3.13 0.94
N GLU A 110 -3.75 3.83 1.89
CA GLU A 110 -3.50 3.68 3.31
C GLU A 110 -3.68 2.23 3.76
N PHE A 111 -3.06 1.84 4.89
CA PHE A 111 -3.29 0.51 5.47
C PHE A 111 -4.77 0.33 5.86
N ALA A 112 -5.34 -0.81 5.48
CA ALA A 112 -6.75 -1.14 5.70
C ALA A 112 -7.68 0.02 5.24
N PRO A 113 -7.71 0.31 3.93
CA PRO A 113 -8.32 1.53 3.39
C PRO A 113 -9.80 1.65 3.75
N ARG A 114 -10.27 2.89 3.94
CA ARG A 114 -11.69 3.22 4.17
C ARG A 114 -12.50 3.06 2.88
N ASP A 115 -13.81 3.02 3.01
CA ASP A 115 -14.72 2.95 1.85
C ASP A 115 -14.51 4.11 0.87
N GLU A 116 -14.32 5.32 1.38
CA GLU A 116 -14.07 6.51 0.54
C GLU A 116 -12.82 6.35 -0.34
N VAL A 117 -11.79 5.67 0.16
CA VAL A 117 -10.56 5.39 -0.61
C VAL A 117 -10.84 4.39 -1.73
N LEU A 118 -11.59 3.31 -1.42
CA LEU A 118 -11.97 2.31 -2.42
C LEU A 118 -12.91 2.91 -3.48
N ASP A 119 -13.88 3.72 -3.07
CA ASP A 119 -14.81 4.41 -3.97
C ASP A 119 -14.09 5.43 -4.87
N TRP A 120 -13.14 6.19 -4.30
CA TRP A 120 -12.29 7.09 -5.08
C TRP A 120 -11.48 6.32 -6.13
N ALA A 121 -10.79 5.26 -5.72
CA ALA A 121 -10.00 4.44 -6.63
C ALA A 121 -10.87 3.82 -7.73
N LYS A 122 -12.04 3.28 -7.38
CA LYS A 122 -13.00 2.70 -8.32
C LYS A 122 -13.52 3.72 -9.34
N LYS A 123 -13.86 4.93 -8.90
CA LYS A 123 -14.28 6.02 -9.80
C LYS A 123 -13.15 6.44 -10.74
N LEU A 124 -11.93 6.54 -10.20
CA LEU A 124 -10.77 6.93 -10.98
C LEU A 124 -10.47 5.92 -12.10
N VAL A 125 -10.39 4.62 -11.78
CA VAL A 125 -10.06 3.59 -12.79
C VAL A 125 -11.15 3.42 -13.84
N ALA A 126 -12.40 3.74 -13.52
CA ALA A 126 -13.54 3.70 -14.43
C ALA A 126 -13.73 4.97 -15.26
N SER A 127 -12.97 6.03 -14.97
CA SER A 127 -13.09 7.32 -15.68
C SER A 127 -12.70 7.18 -17.16
N GLU A 128 -13.23 8.06 -18.01
CA GLU A 128 -12.88 8.12 -19.44
C GLU A 128 -11.37 8.21 -19.68
N THR A 129 -10.63 8.87 -18.77
CA THR A 129 -9.18 9.03 -18.87
C THR A 129 -8.43 7.73 -18.63
N TYR A 130 -8.95 6.83 -17.76
CA TYR A 130 -8.20 5.65 -17.28
C TYR A 130 -8.86 4.31 -17.56
N LYS A 131 -10.08 4.25 -18.08
CA LYS A 131 -10.80 2.98 -18.33
C LYS A 131 -10.03 1.98 -19.22
N ASP A 132 -9.15 2.46 -20.10
CA ASP A 132 -8.32 1.64 -20.99
C ASP A 132 -6.86 1.49 -20.49
N SER A 133 -6.50 2.10 -19.37
CA SER A 133 -5.17 1.99 -18.77
C SER A 133 -4.98 0.64 -18.09
N LYS A 134 -3.73 0.22 -17.94
CA LYS A 134 -3.38 -0.89 -17.05
C LYS A 134 -3.19 -0.35 -15.64
N VAL A 135 -3.93 -0.89 -14.67
CA VAL A 135 -3.89 -0.40 -13.29
C VAL A 135 -3.17 -1.39 -12.39
N ILE A 136 -2.27 -0.84 -11.57
CA ILE A 136 -1.59 -1.52 -10.46
C ILE A 136 -2.13 -0.93 -9.17
N PHE A 137 -2.66 -1.77 -8.28
CA PHE A 137 -3.10 -1.35 -6.96
C PHE A 137 -2.12 -1.82 -5.90
N MET A 138 -1.66 -0.90 -5.07
CA MET A 138 -0.72 -1.15 -3.97
C MET A 138 -1.40 -0.90 -2.63
N THR A 139 -1.30 -1.86 -1.73
CA THR A 139 -1.78 -1.74 -0.35
C THR A 139 -0.90 -2.58 0.56
N HIS A 140 -0.93 -2.33 1.88
CA HIS A 140 -0.06 -3.06 2.79
C HIS A 140 -0.57 -4.47 3.11
N GLY A 141 -1.82 -4.62 3.52
CA GLY A 141 -2.40 -5.89 3.97
C GLY A 141 -3.53 -6.38 3.06
N TYR A 142 -3.30 -7.49 2.35
CA TYR A 142 -4.32 -8.05 1.47
C TYR A 142 -4.24 -9.58 1.36
N LEU A 143 -3.04 -10.15 1.15
CA LEU A 143 -2.85 -11.56 0.88
C LEU A 143 -2.05 -12.23 2.00
N ASN A 144 -2.39 -13.46 2.34
CA ASN A 144 -1.54 -14.34 3.15
C ASN A 144 -0.56 -15.10 2.27
N PRO A 145 0.57 -15.58 2.83
CA PRO A 145 1.54 -16.39 2.12
C PRO A 145 0.93 -17.60 1.43
N GLY A 146 1.54 -18.01 0.35
CA GLY A 146 1.20 -19.22 -0.39
C GLY A 146 1.57 -19.11 -1.86
N THR A 147 2.21 -20.15 -2.38
CA THR A 147 2.62 -20.27 -3.77
C THR A 147 1.86 -21.38 -4.48
N PRO A 148 1.76 -21.38 -5.81
CA PRO A 148 1.13 -22.47 -6.55
C PRO A 148 1.72 -23.84 -6.18
N PRO A 149 0.90 -24.91 -6.17
CA PRO A 149 -0.49 -24.93 -6.66
C PRO A 149 -1.55 -24.43 -5.69
N LYS A 150 -1.25 -24.25 -4.38
CA LYS A 150 -2.25 -23.78 -3.40
C LYS A 150 -2.57 -22.30 -3.53
N GLY A 151 -1.58 -21.49 -3.88
CA GLY A 151 -1.71 -20.03 -3.94
C GLY A 151 -1.86 -19.37 -2.57
N GLY A 152 -1.75 -18.05 -2.54
CA GLY A 152 -2.07 -17.24 -1.36
C GLY A 152 -3.58 -17.18 -1.11
N THR A 153 -3.98 -16.86 0.12
CA THR A 153 -5.38 -16.65 0.48
C THR A 153 -5.67 -15.18 0.76
N ILE A 154 -6.79 -14.66 0.22
CA ILE A 154 -7.21 -13.29 0.53
C ILE A 154 -7.58 -13.21 2.01
N ARG A 155 -7.11 -12.17 2.68
CA ARG A 155 -7.35 -11.96 4.13
C ARG A 155 -8.80 -11.56 4.36
N ASP A 156 -9.45 -12.23 5.28
CA ASP A 156 -10.85 -12.01 5.66
C ASP A 156 -11.02 -11.23 6.97
N LYS A 157 -9.92 -10.97 7.68
CA LYS A 157 -9.93 -10.25 8.95
C LYS A 157 -8.59 -9.57 9.26
N GLU A 158 -8.65 -8.51 10.03
CA GLU A 158 -7.52 -7.82 10.63
C GLU A 158 -7.74 -7.63 12.15
N LYS A 159 -6.62 -7.51 12.88
CA LYS A 159 -6.64 -7.38 14.35
C LYS A 159 -6.33 -5.96 14.82
N TYR A 160 -6.45 -4.98 13.93
CA TYR A 160 -6.02 -3.61 14.17
C TYR A 160 -7.18 -2.74 14.64
N ALA A 161 -6.86 -1.71 15.45
CA ALA A 161 -7.82 -0.79 16.03
C ALA A 161 -8.17 0.39 15.11
N LEU A 162 -8.12 0.17 13.80
CA LEU A 162 -8.53 1.18 12.81
C LEU A 162 -10.02 1.01 12.47
N SER A 163 -10.76 2.11 12.47
CA SER A 163 -12.17 2.12 12.08
C SER A 163 -12.50 3.48 11.44
N PRO A 164 -13.24 3.50 10.31
CA PRO A 164 -13.58 2.36 9.46
C PRO A 164 -12.37 1.77 8.73
N MET A 165 -12.46 0.49 8.34
CA MET A 165 -11.39 -0.19 7.57
C MET A 165 -11.98 -1.28 6.67
N ASN A 166 -11.26 -1.62 5.59
CA ASN A 166 -11.55 -2.76 4.74
C ASN A 166 -10.41 -3.77 4.81
N VAL A 167 -10.78 -5.04 4.93
CA VAL A 167 -9.85 -6.18 4.84
C VAL A 167 -9.73 -6.67 3.39
N GLY A 168 -8.83 -7.61 3.14
CA GLY A 168 -8.56 -8.10 1.79
C GLY A 168 -9.80 -8.54 1.00
N THR A 169 -10.71 -9.30 1.61
CA THR A 169 -11.96 -9.74 0.95
C THR A 169 -12.85 -8.56 0.56
N GLN A 170 -12.93 -7.54 1.39
CA GLN A 170 -13.71 -6.33 1.10
C GLN A 170 -13.05 -5.47 0.01
N ILE A 171 -11.69 -5.40 0.00
CA ILE A 171 -10.95 -4.74 -1.09
C ILE A 171 -11.20 -5.47 -2.42
N TRP A 172 -11.21 -6.81 -2.40
CA TRP A 172 -11.56 -7.62 -3.56
C TRP A 172 -12.97 -7.28 -4.07
N GLU A 173 -13.96 -7.38 -3.22
CA GLU A 173 -15.38 -7.20 -3.57
C GLU A 173 -15.72 -5.78 -4.02
N LYS A 174 -15.17 -4.77 -3.32
CA LYS A 174 -15.52 -3.36 -3.54
C LYS A 174 -14.73 -2.70 -4.67
N LEU A 175 -13.49 -3.13 -4.89
CA LEU A 175 -12.59 -2.48 -5.86
C LEU A 175 -12.10 -3.42 -6.96
N LEU A 176 -11.42 -4.52 -6.61
CA LEU A 176 -10.70 -5.32 -7.62
C LEU A 176 -11.65 -6.06 -8.55
N TYR A 177 -12.58 -6.82 -7.97
CA TYR A 177 -13.53 -7.63 -8.75
C TYR A 177 -14.39 -6.81 -9.74
N PRO A 178 -14.97 -5.65 -9.36
CA PRO A 178 -15.78 -4.85 -10.29
C PRO A 178 -14.95 -4.04 -11.29
N SER A 179 -13.64 -3.91 -11.15
CA SER A 179 -12.81 -3.07 -12.02
C SER A 179 -12.24 -3.85 -13.20
N SER A 180 -12.58 -3.41 -14.42
CA SER A 180 -12.24 -4.14 -15.66
C SER A 180 -10.77 -4.00 -16.08
N ASN A 181 -9.99 -3.09 -15.50
CA ASN A 181 -8.65 -2.69 -15.94
C ASN A 181 -7.56 -2.81 -14.87
N ILE A 182 -7.89 -3.16 -13.63
CA ILE A 182 -6.88 -3.54 -12.64
C ILE A 182 -6.28 -4.89 -13.07
N ARG A 183 -4.95 -4.97 -13.13
CA ARG A 183 -4.20 -6.15 -13.60
C ARG A 183 -3.27 -6.73 -12.56
N LEU A 184 -2.81 -5.91 -11.62
CA LEU A 184 -1.87 -6.31 -10.60
C LEU A 184 -2.25 -5.68 -9.27
N LEU A 185 -2.20 -6.49 -8.21
CA LEU A 185 -2.17 -6.03 -6.83
C LEU A 185 -0.82 -6.42 -6.21
N ILE A 186 -0.21 -5.47 -5.51
CA ILE A 186 1.02 -5.70 -4.74
C ILE A 186 0.74 -5.38 -3.28
N CYS A 187 1.12 -6.28 -2.38
CA CYS A 187 1.01 -6.08 -0.93
C CYS A 187 2.17 -6.71 -0.16
N GLY A 188 2.18 -6.53 1.16
CA GLY A 188 3.15 -7.09 2.08
C GLY A 188 2.47 -7.62 3.35
N HIS A 189 2.88 -7.12 4.52
CA HIS A 189 2.27 -7.30 5.83
C HIS A 189 2.47 -8.67 6.48
N THR A 190 2.10 -9.75 5.84
CA THR A 190 2.12 -11.09 6.42
C THR A 190 3.44 -11.80 6.16
N GLY A 191 3.88 -12.57 7.14
CA GLY A 191 5.09 -13.36 7.05
C GLY A 191 5.42 -14.02 8.40
N ASN A 192 6.41 -14.89 8.41
CA ASN A 192 6.87 -15.60 9.59
C ASN A 192 8.40 -15.52 9.68
N GLY A 193 8.90 -14.75 10.64
CA GLY A 193 10.33 -14.49 10.81
C GLY A 193 11.20 -15.69 11.19
N ASN A 194 10.61 -16.84 11.48
CA ASN A 194 11.33 -18.07 11.79
C ASN A 194 11.24 -19.12 10.66
N SER A 195 10.72 -18.72 9.49
CA SER A 195 10.41 -19.61 8.40
C SER A 195 11.28 -19.34 7.16
N LYS A 196 11.10 -20.16 6.15
CA LYS A 196 11.78 -20.02 4.87
C LYS A 196 11.22 -18.83 4.08
N TYR A 197 11.96 -18.38 3.08
CA TYR A 197 11.53 -17.30 2.19
C TYR A 197 10.13 -17.55 1.58
N GLU A 198 9.85 -18.79 1.22
CA GLU A 198 8.58 -19.21 0.63
C GLU A 198 7.37 -18.95 1.53
N ASP A 199 7.57 -18.88 2.84
CA ASP A 199 6.52 -18.56 3.81
C ASP A 199 6.24 -17.05 3.91
N ASN A 200 7.04 -16.25 3.23
CA ASN A 200 6.95 -14.77 3.21
C ASN A 200 6.58 -14.21 1.85
N VAL A 201 6.15 -15.06 0.92
CA VAL A 201 5.64 -14.67 -0.39
C VAL A 201 4.27 -15.27 -0.65
N GLY A 202 3.45 -14.58 -1.40
CA GLY A 202 2.12 -15.05 -1.81
C GLY A 202 1.84 -14.67 -3.25
N TYR A 203 1.23 -15.61 -3.98
CA TYR A 203 0.79 -15.37 -5.35
C TYR A 203 -0.51 -16.10 -5.63
N ARG A 204 -1.44 -15.41 -6.29
CA ARG A 204 -2.65 -15.99 -6.85
C ARG A 204 -3.16 -15.18 -8.04
N ILE A 205 -4.05 -15.77 -8.80
CA ILE A 205 -4.75 -15.11 -9.91
C ILE A 205 -6.23 -15.40 -9.73
N ASP A 206 -7.05 -14.34 -9.82
CA ASP A 206 -8.49 -14.44 -9.91
C ASP A 206 -8.99 -13.55 -11.04
N ASN A 207 -10.10 -13.94 -11.68
CA ASN A 207 -10.69 -13.14 -12.74
C ASN A 207 -11.67 -12.11 -12.16
N ASN A 208 -11.62 -10.90 -12.70
CA ASN A 208 -12.61 -9.85 -12.41
C ASN A 208 -13.96 -10.13 -13.12
N THR A 209 -14.94 -9.25 -12.93
CA THR A 209 -16.27 -9.34 -13.58
C THR A 209 -16.21 -9.38 -15.10
N SER A 210 -15.14 -8.87 -15.72
CA SER A 210 -14.94 -8.90 -17.18
C SER A 210 -14.21 -10.16 -17.66
N GLY A 211 -13.96 -11.14 -16.78
CA GLY A 211 -13.23 -12.37 -17.10
C GLY A 211 -11.71 -12.16 -17.27
N LYS A 212 -11.18 -10.98 -16.96
CA LYS A 212 -9.75 -10.68 -17.12
C LYS A 212 -8.98 -10.99 -15.83
N PRO A 213 -7.77 -11.57 -15.93
CA PRO A 213 -6.99 -11.93 -14.76
C PRO A 213 -6.46 -10.71 -14.02
N ILE A 214 -6.49 -10.80 -12.69
CA ILE A 214 -5.79 -9.92 -11.76
C ILE A 214 -4.72 -10.75 -11.05
N HIS A 215 -3.46 -10.41 -11.27
CA HIS A 215 -2.33 -10.97 -10.55
C HIS A 215 -2.25 -10.35 -9.17
N GLN A 216 -2.10 -11.15 -8.14
CA GLN A 216 -2.07 -10.71 -6.75
C GLN A 216 -0.78 -11.24 -6.12
N MET A 217 0.09 -10.32 -5.72
CA MET A 217 1.43 -10.63 -5.22
C MET A 217 1.63 -10.06 -3.82
N MET A 218 2.16 -10.88 -2.94
CA MET A 218 2.56 -10.51 -1.59
C MET A 218 4.04 -10.81 -1.39
N PHE A 219 4.76 -9.81 -0.88
CA PHE A 219 6.17 -9.92 -0.52
C PHE A 219 6.37 -9.35 0.88
N ASN A 220 6.99 -10.14 1.75
CA ASN A 220 7.44 -9.64 3.04
C ASN A 220 8.91 -10.02 3.23
N VAL A 221 9.79 -9.06 2.96
CA VAL A 221 11.26 -9.23 3.08
C VAL A 221 11.81 -8.75 4.43
N GLN A 222 10.92 -8.53 5.39
CA GLN A 222 11.27 -8.06 6.73
C GLN A 222 11.87 -9.16 7.60
N PHE A 223 11.73 -10.42 7.22
CA PHE A 223 12.14 -11.59 7.96
C PHE A 223 13.16 -12.44 7.20
#